data_0b70b1f8830ef0cda067b9d12e6a5f3a
#
_entry.id   0b70b1f8830ef0cda067b9d12e6a5f3a
#
_cell.length_a   1.000
_cell.length_b   1.000
_cell.length_c   1.000
_cell.angle_alpha   90.00
_cell.angle_beta   90.00
_cell.angle_gamma   90.00
#
_symmetry.space_group_name_H-M   'P 1'
#
loop_
_entity.id
_entity.type
_entity.pdbx_description
1 polymer ?
#
loop_
_entity_poly.entity_id
_entity_poly.type
_entity_poly.pdbx_seq_one_letter_code
_entity_poly.pdbx_strand_id
1 'polypeptide(L)'
;LMISRYSRKELVSIWSEENKYKIWLDVEIAAAEAMEKYKIIPKGVASLVKKKGKIKVKRIHDIEAKVKHDVIAFLTSITEQAGLKARYLHQGMTSSDVLDTTLNIQLVQSGNILLRDIDKILSVLKKQAKKYKLTPCIGRSHGIHAEPITFGLKLASFYEEFKRNKLRLKDAIENVSTCAISGAVGTFANINPKVETYVAKKLKMKAEPISTQIIPRDRHAHYFAILGIIAGSVERVATEIRHLQ
;
A
#
# COMPACT_ATOMS: atom_id res chain seq x y z
N LEU A 1 5.04 -12.33 -11.82
CA LEU A 1 6.48 -12.10 -11.95
C LEU A 1 6.69 -10.73 -12.58
N MET A 2 7.31 -9.79 -11.85
CA MET A 2 7.67 -8.48 -12.39
C MET A 2 8.89 -8.62 -13.30
N ILE A 3 8.81 -8.03 -14.51
CA ILE A 3 9.94 -8.02 -15.45
C ILE A 3 10.94 -6.99 -14.94
N SER A 4 12.15 -7.40 -14.54
CA SER A 4 13.14 -6.56 -13.87
C SER A 4 13.50 -5.27 -14.64
N ARG A 5 13.62 -5.33 -15.96
CA ARG A 5 13.93 -4.17 -16.80
C ARG A 5 12.83 -3.10 -16.86
N TYR A 6 11.59 -3.47 -16.50
CA TYR A 6 10.43 -2.55 -16.46
C TYR A 6 10.01 -2.19 -15.03
N SER A 7 10.77 -2.63 -14.04
CA SER A 7 10.40 -2.50 -12.63
C SER A 7 11.35 -1.56 -11.90
N ARG A 8 10.80 -0.64 -11.13
CA ARG A 8 11.58 0.25 -10.26
C ARG A 8 11.93 -0.47 -8.96
N LYS A 9 13.19 -0.42 -8.56
CA LYS A 9 13.70 -1.08 -7.34
C LYS A 9 12.89 -0.73 -6.09
N GLU A 10 12.50 0.54 -5.94
CA GLU A 10 11.69 1.01 -4.80
C GLU A 10 10.34 0.27 -4.70
N LEU A 11 9.63 0.10 -5.83
CA LEU A 11 8.36 -0.61 -5.87
C LEU A 11 8.56 -2.12 -5.72
N VAL A 12 9.58 -2.68 -6.37
CA VAL A 12 9.93 -4.11 -6.21
C VAL A 12 10.17 -4.45 -4.74
N SER A 13 10.90 -3.59 -4.01
CA SER A 13 11.18 -3.84 -2.58
C SER A 13 9.93 -3.82 -1.72
N ILE A 14 8.94 -2.95 -2.01
CA ILE A 14 7.67 -2.94 -1.29
C ILE A 14 6.91 -4.26 -1.44
N TRP A 15 6.95 -4.85 -2.64
CA TRP A 15 6.22 -6.06 -2.99
C TRP A 15 7.06 -7.33 -2.85
N SER A 16 8.26 -7.25 -2.25
CA SER A 16 9.07 -8.42 -1.94
C SER A 16 8.48 -9.22 -0.79
N GLU A 17 8.76 -10.52 -0.75
CA GLU A 17 8.35 -11.39 0.34
C GLU A 17 8.98 -10.97 1.66
N GLU A 18 10.23 -10.53 1.64
CA GLU A 18 10.92 -10.02 2.82
C GLU A 18 10.16 -8.85 3.43
N ASN A 19 9.73 -7.88 2.61
CA ASN A 19 8.94 -6.75 3.10
C ASN A 19 7.55 -7.18 3.57
N LYS A 20 6.88 -8.07 2.85
CA LYS A 20 5.59 -8.65 3.27
C LYS A 20 5.71 -9.27 4.67
N TYR A 21 6.64 -10.19 4.87
CA TYR A 21 6.80 -10.85 6.17
C TYR A 21 7.32 -9.92 7.26
N LYS A 22 8.09 -8.89 6.89
CA LYS A 22 8.48 -7.84 7.84
C LYS A 22 7.25 -7.09 8.36
N ILE A 23 6.34 -6.71 7.48
CA ILE A 23 5.10 -6.03 7.88
C ILE A 23 4.23 -6.97 8.73
N TRP A 24 4.15 -8.27 8.38
CA TRP A 24 3.45 -9.26 9.21
C TRP A 24 4.01 -9.27 10.63
N LEU A 25 5.34 -9.28 10.76
CA LEU A 25 5.99 -9.23 12.06
C LEU A 25 5.69 -7.94 12.81
N ASP A 26 5.66 -6.80 12.13
CA ASP A 26 5.33 -5.50 12.74
C ASP A 26 3.87 -5.47 13.23
N VAL A 27 2.92 -6.06 12.50
CA VAL A 27 1.51 -6.21 12.91
C VAL A 27 1.42 -7.09 14.16
N GLU A 28 2.05 -8.27 14.15
CA GLU A 28 2.03 -9.21 15.27
C GLU A 28 2.67 -8.61 16.54
N ILE A 29 3.80 -7.90 16.38
CA ILE A 29 4.45 -7.21 17.51
C ILE A 29 3.53 -6.11 18.04
N ALA A 30 2.89 -5.31 17.19
CA ALA A 30 1.98 -4.26 17.63
C ALA A 30 0.75 -4.83 18.36
N ALA A 31 0.20 -5.94 17.88
CA ALA A 31 -0.89 -6.65 18.55
C ALA A 31 -0.44 -7.22 19.91
N ALA A 32 0.74 -7.85 19.99
CA ALA A 32 1.30 -8.35 21.23
C ALA A 32 1.58 -7.22 22.24
N GLU A 33 2.14 -6.07 21.80
CA GLU A 33 2.33 -4.89 22.66
C GLU A 33 1.00 -4.41 23.27
N ALA A 34 -0.07 -4.38 22.47
CA ALA A 34 -1.41 -4.02 22.94
C ALA A 34 -1.95 -5.04 23.94
N MET A 35 -1.83 -6.33 23.64
CA MET A 35 -2.30 -7.40 24.51
C MET A 35 -1.54 -7.43 25.85
N GLU A 36 -0.22 -7.17 25.86
CA GLU A 36 0.57 -6.98 27.09
C GLU A 36 0.08 -5.78 27.89
N LYS A 37 -0.16 -4.65 27.23
CA LYS A 37 -0.66 -3.41 27.85
C LYS A 37 -2.00 -3.64 28.55
N TYR A 38 -2.88 -4.42 27.94
CA TYR A 38 -4.21 -4.74 28.48
C TYR A 38 -4.21 -6.02 29.34
N LYS A 39 -3.05 -6.59 29.66
CA LYS A 39 -2.88 -7.78 30.50
C LYS A 39 -3.59 -9.03 29.95
N ILE A 40 -3.72 -9.14 28.65
CA ILE A 40 -4.31 -10.31 27.96
C ILE A 40 -3.27 -11.42 27.83
N ILE A 41 -2.03 -11.04 27.55
CA ILE A 41 -0.88 -11.96 27.50
C ILE A 41 0.21 -11.54 28.48
N PRO A 42 1.16 -12.45 28.84
CA PRO A 42 2.28 -12.12 29.71
C PRO A 42 3.18 -11.02 29.13
N LYS A 43 3.71 -10.16 29.96
CA LYS A 43 4.69 -9.14 29.57
C LYS A 43 5.95 -9.74 28.97
N GLY A 44 6.54 -9.03 28.01
CA GLY A 44 7.84 -9.35 27.41
C GLY A 44 7.76 -10.27 26.19
N VAL A 45 6.58 -10.60 25.66
CA VAL A 45 6.39 -11.34 24.41
C VAL A 45 6.84 -10.48 23.23
N ALA A 46 6.28 -9.26 23.12
CA ALA A 46 6.57 -8.33 22.02
C ALA A 46 8.06 -7.96 21.96
N SER A 47 8.66 -7.63 23.11
CA SER A 47 10.09 -7.28 23.19
C SER A 47 10.99 -8.45 22.82
N LEU A 48 10.66 -9.67 23.25
CA LEU A 48 11.38 -10.88 22.90
C LEU A 48 11.33 -11.17 21.39
N VAL A 49 10.13 -11.11 20.81
CA VAL A 49 9.91 -11.32 19.38
C VAL A 49 10.62 -10.25 18.55
N LYS A 50 10.54 -8.99 18.95
CA LYS A 50 11.28 -7.90 18.31
C LYS A 50 12.79 -8.09 18.33
N LYS A 51 13.34 -8.66 19.42
CA LYS A 51 14.79 -8.90 19.57
C LYS A 51 15.26 -10.10 18.79
N LYS A 52 14.50 -11.19 18.79
CA LYS A 52 14.93 -12.50 18.24
C LYS A 52 14.29 -12.89 16.92
N GLY A 53 13.08 -12.40 16.61
CA GLY A 53 12.38 -12.73 15.38
C GLY A 53 13.05 -12.11 14.16
N LYS A 54 13.58 -12.96 13.27
CA LYS A 54 14.17 -12.56 11.99
C LYS A 54 13.38 -13.20 10.85
N ILE A 55 13.18 -12.45 9.77
CA ILE A 55 12.52 -12.99 8.59
C ILE A 55 13.48 -13.94 7.88
N LYS A 56 13.06 -15.18 7.73
CA LYS A 56 13.78 -16.25 7.02
C LYS A 56 12.84 -16.83 5.96
N VAL A 57 12.72 -16.14 4.83
CA VAL A 57 11.75 -16.48 3.75
C VAL A 57 11.82 -17.97 3.38
N LYS A 58 13.02 -18.48 3.10
CA LYS A 58 13.21 -19.91 2.78
C LYS A 58 12.64 -20.83 3.85
N ARG A 59 12.89 -20.53 5.15
CA ARG A 59 12.37 -21.34 6.24
C ARG A 59 10.85 -21.31 6.33
N ILE A 60 10.24 -20.15 6.07
CA ILE A 60 8.78 -20.01 6.02
C ILE A 60 8.21 -20.89 4.91
N HIS A 61 8.79 -20.87 3.70
CA HIS A 61 8.35 -21.72 2.59
C HIS A 61 8.53 -23.22 2.90
N ASP A 62 9.65 -23.62 3.52
CA ASP A 62 9.89 -25.02 3.91
C ASP A 62 8.84 -25.53 4.91
N ILE A 63 8.37 -24.66 5.82
CA ILE A 63 7.30 -25.00 6.77
C ILE A 63 5.94 -25.00 6.05
N GLU A 64 5.66 -23.98 5.23
CA GLU A 64 4.39 -23.86 4.50
C GLU A 64 4.15 -25.06 3.58
N ALA A 65 5.19 -25.56 2.92
CA ALA A 65 5.11 -26.76 2.09
C ALA A 65 4.57 -27.98 2.86
N LYS A 66 4.75 -28.01 4.18
CA LYS A 66 4.28 -29.10 5.08
C LYS A 66 2.92 -28.79 5.68
N VAL A 67 2.76 -27.60 6.26
CA VAL A 67 1.54 -27.25 7.01
C VAL A 67 0.40 -26.71 6.12
N LYS A 68 0.71 -26.35 4.88
CA LYS A 68 -0.26 -25.82 3.88
C LYS A 68 -1.02 -24.57 4.35
N HIS A 69 -0.35 -23.74 5.17
CA HIS A 69 -0.92 -22.50 5.69
C HIS A 69 0.20 -21.47 5.93
N ASP A 70 0.11 -20.35 5.26
CA ASP A 70 1.12 -19.29 5.20
C ASP A 70 1.37 -18.60 6.56
N VAL A 71 0.32 -18.14 7.24
CA VAL A 71 0.46 -17.44 8.54
C VAL A 71 0.97 -18.40 9.62
N ILE A 72 0.52 -19.66 9.64
CA ILE A 72 1.04 -20.67 10.57
C ILE A 72 2.52 -20.92 10.30
N ALA A 73 2.93 -21.02 9.03
CA ALA A 73 4.32 -21.21 8.66
C ALA A 73 5.21 -20.04 9.12
N PHE A 74 4.72 -18.81 8.90
CA PHE A 74 5.39 -17.60 9.35
C PHE A 74 5.55 -17.59 10.89
N LEU A 75 4.46 -17.77 11.63
CA LEU A 75 4.47 -17.79 13.11
C LEU A 75 5.37 -18.88 13.66
N THR A 76 5.35 -20.07 13.06
CA THR A 76 6.25 -21.18 13.43
C THR A 76 7.71 -20.79 13.25
N SER A 77 8.08 -20.19 12.10
CA SER A 77 9.44 -19.72 11.86
C SER A 77 9.91 -18.67 12.88
N ILE A 78 9.01 -17.80 13.34
CA ILE A 78 9.31 -16.81 14.39
C ILE A 78 9.44 -17.49 15.75
N THR A 79 8.56 -18.44 16.09
CA THR A 79 8.55 -19.16 17.37
C THR A 79 9.80 -20.02 17.53
N GLU A 80 10.29 -20.67 16.49
CA GLU A 80 11.56 -21.41 16.49
C GLU A 80 12.75 -20.54 16.95
N GLN A 81 12.71 -19.24 16.65
CA GLN A 81 13.79 -18.32 16.98
C GLN A 81 13.59 -17.63 18.36
N ALA A 82 12.34 -17.26 18.66
CA ALA A 82 12.00 -16.52 19.87
C ALA A 82 11.74 -17.43 21.09
N GLY A 83 11.45 -18.72 20.84
CA GLY A 83 11.17 -19.73 21.88
C GLY A 83 9.71 -19.71 22.34
N LEU A 84 9.39 -20.57 23.31
CA LEU A 84 8.01 -20.88 23.74
C LEU A 84 7.15 -19.67 24.10
N LYS A 85 7.76 -18.58 24.53
CA LYS A 85 7.00 -17.36 24.88
C LYS A 85 6.34 -16.72 23.64
N ALA A 86 6.86 -16.97 22.44
CA ALA A 86 6.25 -16.49 21.19
C ALA A 86 4.91 -17.16 20.84
N ARG A 87 4.51 -18.24 21.53
CA ARG A 87 3.20 -18.89 21.38
C ARG A 87 2.00 -17.98 21.63
N TYR A 88 2.22 -16.83 22.27
CA TYR A 88 1.18 -15.84 22.52
C TYR A 88 0.95 -14.87 21.35
N LEU A 89 1.75 -14.97 20.26
CA LEU A 89 1.45 -14.25 19.02
C LEU A 89 0.15 -14.75 18.41
N HIS A 90 -0.51 -13.90 17.65
CA HIS A 90 -1.73 -14.21 16.92
C HIS A 90 -2.95 -14.63 17.76
N GLN A 91 -2.90 -14.41 19.07
CA GLN A 91 -3.97 -14.85 19.96
C GLN A 91 -5.26 -14.06 19.67
N GLY A 92 -6.35 -14.79 19.35
CA GLY A 92 -7.65 -14.22 19.01
C GLY A 92 -7.74 -13.54 17.65
N MET A 93 -6.65 -13.47 16.91
CA MET A 93 -6.59 -12.91 15.54
C MET A 93 -6.97 -13.97 14.50
N THR A 94 -7.26 -13.51 13.29
CA THR A 94 -7.38 -14.33 12.09
C THR A 94 -6.28 -13.99 11.10
N SER A 95 -5.98 -14.89 10.16
CA SER A 95 -4.96 -14.65 9.14
C SER A 95 -5.18 -13.34 8.39
N SER A 96 -6.42 -13.03 8.03
CA SER A 96 -6.74 -11.80 7.29
C SER A 96 -6.50 -10.51 8.08
N ASP A 97 -6.50 -10.55 9.42
CA ASP A 97 -6.09 -9.40 10.24
C ASP A 97 -4.65 -8.99 9.91
N VAL A 98 -3.78 -9.96 9.64
CA VAL A 98 -2.39 -9.72 9.23
C VAL A 98 -2.28 -9.46 7.73
N LEU A 99 -2.92 -10.30 6.90
CA LEU A 99 -2.83 -10.27 5.44
C LEU A 99 -3.38 -8.95 4.87
N ASP A 100 -4.60 -8.59 5.24
CA ASP A 100 -5.27 -7.41 4.70
C ASP A 100 -4.65 -6.11 5.22
N THR A 101 -4.29 -6.06 6.50
CA THR A 101 -3.55 -4.92 7.07
C THR A 101 -2.21 -4.73 6.36
N THR A 102 -1.51 -5.82 6.05
CA THR A 102 -0.23 -5.77 5.30
C THR A 102 -0.42 -5.29 3.88
N LEU A 103 -1.43 -5.80 3.17
CA LEU A 103 -1.75 -5.33 1.81
C LEU A 103 -2.00 -3.82 1.80
N ASN A 104 -2.80 -3.33 2.74
CA ASN A 104 -3.11 -1.90 2.84
C ASN A 104 -1.85 -1.07 3.12
N ILE A 105 -0.95 -1.52 4.00
CA ILE A 105 0.34 -0.86 4.24
C ILE A 105 1.18 -0.81 2.97
N GLN A 106 1.28 -1.90 2.20
CA GLN A 106 2.02 -1.94 0.94
C GLN A 106 1.40 -1.01 -0.12
N LEU A 107 0.07 -0.93 -0.19
CA LEU A 107 -0.62 0.01 -1.08
C LEU A 107 -0.35 1.47 -0.69
N VAL A 108 -0.38 1.80 0.61
CA VAL A 108 0.00 3.13 1.11
C VAL A 108 1.45 3.47 0.80
N GLN A 109 2.38 2.53 1.00
CA GLN A 109 3.79 2.70 0.66
C GLN A 109 3.97 2.99 -0.84
N SER A 110 3.33 2.21 -1.69
CA SER A 110 3.36 2.36 -3.15
C SER A 110 2.73 3.67 -3.60
N GLY A 111 1.56 4.00 -3.06
CA GLY A 111 0.84 5.24 -3.36
C GLY A 111 1.65 6.49 -3.04
N ASN A 112 2.39 6.48 -1.93
CA ASN A 112 3.26 7.60 -1.55
C ASN A 112 4.44 7.79 -2.54
N ILE A 113 4.96 6.71 -3.15
CA ILE A 113 5.94 6.82 -4.23
C ILE A 113 5.30 7.47 -5.44
N LEU A 114 4.13 7.00 -5.85
CA LEU A 114 3.41 7.53 -7.00
C LEU A 114 3.00 9.00 -6.82
N LEU A 115 2.63 9.42 -5.61
CA LEU A 115 2.36 10.84 -5.31
C LEU A 115 3.59 11.72 -5.55
N ARG A 116 4.78 11.27 -5.11
CA ARG A 116 6.03 12.00 -5.38
C ARG A 116 6.33 12.08 -6.88
N ASP A 117 6.01 11.05 -7.63
CA ASP A 117 6.20 11.06 -9.09
C ASP A 117 5.21 12.01 -9.78
N ILE A 118 3.95 12.05 -9.36
CA ILE A 118 2.98 13.04 -9.85
C ILE A 118 3.45 14.46 -9.53
N ASP A 119 4.02 14.72 -8.35
CA ASP A 119 4.56 16.04 -8.02
C ASP A 119 5.70 16.46 -8.96
N LYS A 120 6.56 15.52 -9.35
CA LYS A 120 7.61 15.77 -10.35
C LYS A 120 7.00 16.10 -11.72
N ILE A 121 6.02 15.32 -12.17
CA ILE A 121 5.29 15.57 -13.44
C ILE A 121 4.66 16.96 -13.41
N LEU A 122 3.94 17.33 -12.34
CA LEU A 122 3.33 18.64 -12.18
C LEU A 122 4.36 19.76 -12.24
N SER A 123 5.51 19.59 -11.58
CA SER A 123 6.60 20.57 -11.63
C SER A 123 7.13 20.78 -13.05
N VAL A 124 7.37 19.70 -13.78
CA VAL A 124 7.85 19.74 -15.17
C VAL A 124 6.82 20.37 -16.09
N LEU A 125 5.56 19.92 -16.05
CA LEU A 125 4.47 20.45 -16.87
C LEU A 125 4.28 21.95 -16.64
N LYS A 126 4.27 22.39 -15.37
CA LYS A 126 4.16 23.82 -15.02
C LYS A 126 5.31 24.65 -15.61
N LYS A 127 6.55 24.15 -15.48
CA LYS A 127 7.75 24.82 -16.01
C LYS A 127 7.67 24.93 -17.53
N GLN A 128 7.34 23.85 -18.22
CA GLN A 128 7.29 23.80 -19.67
C GLN A 128 6.10 24.61 -20.22
N ALA A 129 4.92 24.54 -19.59
CA ALA A 129 3.77 25.36 -19.97
C ALA A 129 4.11 26.86 -19.94
N LYS A 130 4.79 27.32 -18.87
CA LYS A 130 5.25 28.72 -18.78
C LYS A 130 6.30 29.08 -19.84
N LYS A 131 7.27 28.16 -20.11
CA LYS A 131 8.34 28.38 -21.10
C LYS A 131 7.76 28.56 -22.49
N TYR A 132 6.79 27.75 -22.88
CA TYR A 132 6.23 27.71 -24.23
C TYR A 132 4.86 28.41 -24.33
N LYS A 133 4.54 29.32 -23.41
CA LYS A 133 3.23 29.99 -23.35
C LYS A 133 2.89 30.82 -24.60
N LEU A 134 3.90 31.28 -25.35
CA LEU A 134 3.76 32.05 -26.59
C LEU A 134 4.19 31.28 -27.83
N THR A 135 4.60 30.01 -27.72
CA THR A 135 5.01 29.20 -28.88
C THR A 135 3.78 28.77 -29.65
N PRO A 136 3.59 29.24 -30.90
CA PRO A 136 2.42 28.86 -31.71
C PRO A 136 2.35 27.36 -31.93
N CYS A 137 1.17 26.80 -31.87
CA CYS A 137 0.89 25.41 -32.14
C CYS A 137 -0.51 25.32 -32.77
N ILE A 138 -0.69 24.37 -33.67
CA ILE A 138 -2.02 24.15 -34.25
C ILE A 138 -2.93 23.43 -33.26
N GLY A 139 -4.12 23.97 -33.06
CA GLY A 139 -5.22 23.25 -32.43
C GLY A 139 -5.82 22.27 -33.43
N ARG A 140 -6.30 21.11 -32.95
CA ARG A 140 -6.91 20.08 -33.79
C ARG A 140 -8.32 19.75 -33.30
N SER A 141 -9.24 19.60 -34.24
CA SER A 141 -10.59 19.12 -34.03
C SER A 141 -10.88 18.06 -35.10
N HIS A 142 -11.47 16.94 -34.70
CA HIS A 142 -11.71 15.81 -35.63
C HIS A 142 -10.43 15.28 -36.33
N GLY A 143 -9.26 15.45 -35.70
CA GLY A 143 -7.98 15.05 -36.28
C GLY A 143 -7.40 16.00 -37.33
N ILE A 144 -8.09 17.09 -37.67
CA ILE A 144 -7.68 18.09 -38.67
C ILE A 144 -7.28 19.40 -37.99
N HIS A 145 -6.65 20.29 -38.76
CA HIS A 145 -6.27 21.64 -38.27
C HIS A 145 -7.51 22.48 -37.98
N ALA A 146 -7.51 23.12 -36.82
CA ALA A 146 -8.51 24.07 -36.38
C ALA A 146 -7.82 25.41 -35.99
N GLU A 147 -8.28 26.08 -34.94
CA GLU A 147 -7.73 27.37 -34.54
C GLU A 147 -6.28 27.23 -34.01
N PRO A 148 -5.45 28.26 -34.21
CA PRO A 148 -4.13 28.34 -33.58
C PRO A 148 -4.26 28.37 -32.03
N ILE A 149 -3.37 27.62 -31.39
CA ILE A 149 -3.21 27.63 -29.92
C ILE A 149 -1.74 27.86 -29.59
N THR A 150 -1.35 27.72 -28.34
CA THR A 150 0.05 27.66 -27.95
C THR A 150 0.42 26.29 -27.38
N PHE A 151 1.67 25.89 -27.56
CA PHE A 151 2.18 24.65 -26.96
C PHE A 151 2.10 24.69 -25.43
N GLY A 152 2.29 25.89 -24.84
CA GLY A 152 2.14 26.07 -23.40
C GLY A 152 0.71 25.79 -22.91
N LEU A 153 -0.33 26.19 -23.70
CA LEU A 153 -1.72 25.89 -23.37
C LEU A 153 -2.01 24.39 -23.40
N LYS A 154 -1.46 23.68 -24.40
CA LYS A 154 -1.54 22.22 -24.49
C LYS A 154 -0.97 21.54 -23.23
N LEU A 155 0.22 21.97 -22.79
CA LEU A 155 0.86 21.45 -21.57
C LEU A 155 0.10 21.83 -20.29
N ALA A 156 -0.54 23.00 -20.24
CA ALA A 156 -1.36 23.42 -19.12
C ALA A 156 -2.61 22.54 -18.95
N SER A 157 -3.19 22.04 -20.05
CA SER A 157 -4.29 21.07 -19.99
C SER A 157 -3.87 19.78 -19.27
N PHE A 158 -2.71 19.21 -19.60
CA PHE A 158 -2.16 18.05 -18.90
C PHE A 158 -1.81 18.36 -17.44
N TYR A 159 -1.28 19.56 -17.16
CA TYR A 159 -1.02 19.97 -15.77
C TYR A 159 -2.29 19.91 -14.91
N GLU A 160 -3.41 20.47 -15.37
CA GLU A 160 -4.68 20.46 -14.63
C GLU A 160 -5.24 19.02 -14.48
N GLU A 161 -5.02 18.14 -15.46
CA GLU A 161 -5.40 16.74 -15.37
C GLU A 161 -4.59 16.01 -14.27
N PHE A 162 -3.27 16.15 -14.25
CA PHE A 162 -2.42 15.55 -13.20
C PHE A 162 -2.66 16.15 -11.82
N LYS A 163 -3.05 17.43 -11.74
CA LYS A 163 -3.46 18.04 -10.49
C LYS A 163 -4.71 17.38 -9.90
N ARG A 164 -5.70 17.06 -10.73
CA ARG A 164 -6.87 16.26 -10.32
C ARG A 164 -6.48 14.85 -9.93
N ASN A 165 -5.57 14.22 -10.67
CA ASN A 165 -5.07 12.88 -10.37
C ASN A 165 -4.32 12.81 -9.04
N LYS A 166 -3.57 13.86 -8.69
CA LYS A 166 -2.94 13.96 -7.36
C LYS A 166 -3.97 13.93 -6.24
N LEU A 167 -5.08 14.66 -6.38
CA LEU A 167 -6.16 14.68 -5.38
C LEU A 167 -6.83 13.31 -5.26
N ARG A 168 -7.16 12.69 -6.41
CA ARG A 168 -7.74 11.33 -6.45
C ARG A 168 -6.84 10.30 -5.77
N LEU A 169 -5.54 10.33 -6.07
CA LEU A 169 -4.60 9.38 -5.46
C LEU A 169 -4.45 9.61 -3.95
N LYS A 170 -4.44 10.87 -3.49
CA LYS A 170 -4.44 11.16 -2.06
C LYS A 170 -5.66 10.58 -1.36
N ASP A 171 -6.84 10.78 -1.92
CA ASP A 171 -8.09 10.23 -1.40
C ASP A 171 -8.06 8.69 -1.39
N ALA A 172 -7.59 8.07 -2.48
CA ALA A 172 -7.47 6.63 -2.57
C ALA A 172 -6.50 6.03 -1.52
N ILE A 173 -5.36 6.70 -1.27
CA ILE A 173 -4.42 6.31 -0.22
C ILE A 173 -5.06 6.44 1.17
N GLU A 174 -5.76 7.53 1.43
CA GLU A 174 -6.45 7.74 2.69
C GLU A 174 -7.55 6.69 2.92
N ASN A 175 -8.28 6.34 1.86
CA ASN A 175 -9.35 5.36 1.89
C ASN A 175 -8.83 3.95 2.17
N VAL A 176 -7.70 3.55 1.57
CA VAL A 176 -7.09 2.22 1.77
C VAL A 176 -6.25 2.15 3.05
N SER A 177 -5.99 3.29 3.73
CA SER A 177 -5.17 3.34 4.95
C SER A 177 -5.93 2.85 6.19
N THR A 178 -6.44 1.62 6.13
CA THR A 178 -7.18 0.97 7.22
C THR A 178 -6.54 -0.35 7.62
N CYS A 179 -6.71 -0.74 8.89
CA CYS A 179 -6.36 -2.07 9.40
C CYS A 179 -7.56 -2.68 10.12
N ALA A 180 -7.66 -3.99 10.12
CA ALA A 180 -8.60 -4.75 10.91
C ALA A 180 -7.86 -5.75 11.79
N ILE A 181 -8.13 -5.73 13.07
CA ILE A 181 -7.65 -6.71 14.06
C ILE A 181 -8.87 -7.12 14.88
N SER A 182 -9.79 -7.82 14.22
CA SER A 182 -11.15 -8.04 14.73
C SER A 182 -11.55 -9.52 14.82
N GLY A 183 -10.64 -10.42 14.45
CA GLY A 183 -10.85 -11.88 14.54
C GLY A 183 -11.60 -12.47 13.36
N ALA A 184 -11.94 -13.73 13.47
CA ALA A 184 -12.36 -14.59 12.35
C ALA A 184 -13.56 -14.10 11.52
N VAL A 185 -14.45 -13.29 12.10
CA VAL A 185 -15.66 -12.77 11.43
C VAL A 185 -15.93 -11.29 11.73
N GLY A 186 -14.95 -10.59 12.29
CA GLY A 186 -15.05 -9.15 12.55
C GLY A 186 -15.85 -8.77 13.81
N THR A 187 -16.20 -9.75 14.66
CA THR A 187 -17.07 -9.54 15.83
C THR A 187 -16.31 -9.29 17.14
N PHE A 188 -14.99 -9.33 17.14
CA PHE A 188 -14.15 -9.22 18.32
C PHE A 188 -14.42 -10.28 19.40
N ALA A 189 -14.95 -11.45 19.01
CA ALA A 189 -15.34 -12.51 19.96
C ALA A 189 -14.17 -12.98 20.84
N ASN A 190 -12.95 -13.02 20.28
CA ASN A 190 -11.75 -13.54 20.97
C ASN A 190 -10.63 -12.50 21.09
N ILE A 191 -10.87 -11.23 20.74
CA ILE A 191 -9.90 -10.17 20.81
C ILE A 191 -10.53 -8.87 21.31
N ASN A 192 -9.84 -8.12 22.13
CA ASN A 192 -10.37 -6.86 22.66
C ASN A 192 -10.25 -5.74 21.59
N PRO A 193 -11.33 -4.98 21.29
CA PRO A 193 -11.30 -3.87 20.32
C PRO A 193 -10.20 -2.82 20.58
N LYS A 194 -9.77 -2.67 21.84
CA LYS A 194 -8.64 -1.79 22.17
C LYS A 194 -7.32 -2.23 21.54
N VAL A 195 -7.18 -3.52 21.19
CA VAL A 195 -6.00 -4.03 20.49
C VAL A 195 -5.95 -3.45 19.08
N GLU A 196 -7.05 -3.48 18.34
CA GLU A 196 -7.15 -2.89 17.00
C GLU A 196 -6.85 -1.39 17.02
N THR A 197 -7.46 -0.64 17.93
CA THR A 197 -7.20 0.80 18.10
C THR A 197 -5.71 1.09 18.35
N TYR A 198 -5.05 0.25 19.16
CA TYR A 198 -3.62 0.38 19.43
C TYR A 198 -2.78 0.09 18.19
N VAL A 199 -3.07 -1.00 17.47
CA VAL A 199 -2.36 -1.41 16.25
C VAL A 199 -2.53 -0.35 15.16
N ALA A 200 -3.75 0.15 14.94
CA ALA A 200 -4.03 1.22 13.99
C ALA A 200 -3.15 2.45 14.27
N LYS A 201 -3.14 2.92 15.50
CA LYS A 201 -2.30 4.07 15.90
C LYS A 201 -0.81 3.78 15.71
N LYS A 202 -0.35 2.61 16.09
CA LYS A 202 1.07 2.19 16.00
C LYS A 202 1.56 2.14 14.56
N LEU A 203 0.74 1.62 13.65
CA LEU A 203 1.04 1.48 12.23
C LEU A 203 0.66 2.71 11.40
N LYS A 204 0.14 3.78 12.04
CA LYS A 204 -0.35 5.00 11.38
C LYS A 204 -1.46 4.73 10.36
N MET A 205 -2.33 3.79 10.70
CA MET A 205 -3.52 3.42 9.94
C MET A 205 -4.78 3.86 10.70
N LYS A 206 -5.93 3.79 10.06
CA LYS A 206 -7.24 3.92 10.71
C LYS A 206 -7.76 2.51 11.05
N ALA A 207 -8.47 2.34 12.15
CA ALA A 207 -9.22 1.11 12.38
C ALA A 207 -10.35 1.01 11.35
N GLU A 208 -10.59 -0.18 10.79
CA GLU A 208 -11.73 -0.41 9.91
C GLU A 208 -13.03 -0.33 10.73
N PRO A 209 -13.98 0.55 10.37
CA PRO A 209 -15.20 0.72 11.17
C PRO A 209 -15.99 -0.59 11.36
N ILE A 210 -16.15 -1.35 10.29
CA ILE A 210 -16.81 -2.66 10.28
C ILE A 210 -16.13 -3.55 9.25
N SER A 211 -15.60 -4.67 9.70
CA SER A 211 -15.06 -5.73 8.85
C SER A 211 -15.85 -7.02 9.00
N THR A 212 -15.57 -7.98 8.15
CA THR A 212 -15.91 -9.40 8.37
C THR A 212 -14.60 -10.13 8.73
N GLN A 213 -14.32 -11.26 8.14
CA GLN A 213 -12.96 -11.82 8.18
C GLN A 213 -11.95 -10.94 7.42
N ILE A 214 -12.43 -10.16 6.46
CA ILE A 214 -11.63 -9.33 5.55
C ILE A 214 -12.04 -7.86 5.60
N ILE A 215 -11.14 -6.98 5.22
CA ILE A 215 -11.44 -5.58 4.95
C ILE A 215 -12.29 -5.50 3.66
N PRO A 216 -13.35 -4.66 3.60
CA PRO A 216 -14.18 -4.50 2.40
C PRO A 216 -13.37 -4.17 1.15
N ARG A 217 -13.64 -4.86 0.04
CA ARG A 217 -12.84 -4.80 -1.20
C ARG A 217 -13.12 -3.60 -2.08
N ASP A 218 -14.16 -2.83 -1.82
CA ASP A 218 -14.44 -1.55 -2.46
C ASP A 218 -13.28 -0.55 -2.28
N ARG A 219 -12.60 -0.55 -1.13
CA ARG A 219 -11.42 0.26 -0.87
C ARG A 219 -10.28 -0.06 -1.86
N HIS A 220 -10.03 -1.35 -2.08
CA HIS A 220 -9.02 -1.81 -3.03
C HIS A 220 -9.45 -1.50 -4.48
N ALA A 221 -10.73 -1.75 -4.82
CA ALA A 221 -11.29 -1.44 -6.13
C ALA A 221 -11.14 0.05 -6.45
N HIS A 222 -11.47 0.94 -5.50
CA HIS A 222 -11.28 2.38 -5.64
C HIS A 222 -9.80 2.73 -5.91
N TYR A 223 -8.87 2.20 -5.11
CA TYR A 223 -7.44 2.45 -5.28
C TYR A 223 -6.96 2.05 -6.68
N PHE A 224 -7.29 0.85 -7.14
CA PHE A 224 -6.87 0.36 -8.47
C PHE A 224 -7.57 1.10 -9.62
N ALA A 225 -8.83 1.51 -9.46
CA ALA A 225 -9.52 2.35 -10.44
C ALA A 225 -8.80 3.69 -10.64
N ILE A 226 -8.35 4.33 -9.54
CA ILE A 226 -7.58 5.57 -9.62
C ILE A 226 -6.22 5.36 -10.29
N LEU A 227 -5.54 4.23 -10.05
CA LEU A 227 -4.32 3.89 -10.78
C LEU A 227 -4.59 3.75 -12.29
N GLY A 228 -5.72 3.16 -12.68
CA GLY A 228 -6.14 3.08 -14.09
C GLY A 228 -6.35 4.46 -14.73
N ILE A 229 -6.99 5.39 -14.02
CA ILE A 229 -7.16 6.78 -14.50
C ILE A 229 -5.80 7.47 -14.68
N ILE A 230 -4.89 7.30 -13.72
CA ILE A 230 -3.54 7.89 -13.81
C ILE A 230 -2.76 7.29 -14.98
N ALA A 231 -2.85 5.97 -15.20
CA ALA A 231 -2.21 5.29 -16.33
C ALA A 231 -2.71 5.84 -17.67
N GLY A 232 -4.03 6.03 -17.82
CA GLY A 232 -4.60 6.67 -19.01
C GLY A 232 -4.11 8.10 -19.22
N SER A 233 -3.92 8.87 -18.16
CA SER A 233 -3.34 10.21 -18.26
C SER A 233 -1.88 10.20 -18.70
N VAL A 234 -1.09 9.23 -18.23
CA VAL A 234 0.31 9.04 -18.66
C VAL A 234 0.35 8.65 -20.14
N GLU A 235 -0.51 7.72 -20.56
CA GLU A 235 -0.64 7.31 -21.97
C GLU A 235 -0.98 8.49 -22.87
N ARG A 236 -1.93 9.33 -22.50
CA ARG A 236 -2.30 10.53 -23.26
C ARG A 236 -1.12 11.47 -23.48
N VAL A 237 -0.33 11.77 -22.43
CA VAL A 237 0.86 12.62 -22.57
C VAL A 237 1.90 11.96 -23.46
N ALA A 238 2.16 10.68 -23.28
CA ALA A 238 3.13 9.93 -24.10
C ALA A 238 2.73 9.89 -25.58
N THR A 239 1.45 9.67 -25.85
CA THR A 239 0.89 9.66 -27.21
C THR A 239 0.99 11.03 -27.86
N GLU A 240 0.66 12.10 -27.15
CA GLU A 240 0.79 13.47 -27.67
C GLU A 240 2.25 13.82 -28.00
N ILE A 241 3.20 13.45 -27.14
CA ILE A 241 4.63 13.66 -27.43
C ILE A 241 5.04 12.91 -28.71
N ARG A 242 4.58 11.68 -28.90
CA ARG A 242 4.84 10.92 -30.13
C ARG A 242 4.27 11.58 -31.37
N HIS A 243 3.09 12.18 -31.28
CA HIS A 243 2.47 12.87 -32.42
C HIS A 243 3.17 14.19 -32.75
N LEU A 244 3.94 14.75 -31.84
CA LEU A 244 4.67 16.01 -32.03
C LEU A 244 6.11 15.81 -32.50
N GLN A 245 6.59 14.57 -32.60
CA GLN A 245 7.90 14.23 -33.18
C GLN A 245 7.81 14.27 -34.73
#